data_84c9020f160312397768656cb7ab742b
#
_entry.id   84c9020f160312397768656cb7ab742b
#
_cell.length_a   1.000
_cell.length_b   1.000
_cell.length_c   1.000
_cell.angle_alpha   90.00
_cell.angle_beta   90.00
_cell.angle_gamma   90.00
#
_symmetry.space_group_name_H-M   'P 1'
#
loop_
_entity.id
_entity.type
_entity.pdbx_description
1 polymer ?
#
loop_
_entity_poly.entity_id
_entity_poly.type
_entity_poly.pdbx_seq_one_letter_code
_entity_poly.pdbx_strand_id
1 'polypeptide(L)'
;MNVGFGVTHHNYSLNVGYGLSAINTNTKLKGKTKGFDFQFHLYPHKWAVDLMLVMPKGMYIDPKGYGNGNPSAYYFRSDIKERLLGVAAYKVPNKEKFSYRAAIVQNEWQKKSAGSVLYGGELYYGSLQGDSALVPSKIQAGFPQAGMTKMRYFSVGPGIGYAFTLVANKHFYFMASLIGNIKLNMVTESFPSGDIKNTSIAPSAILKTGIGYNSDNWSFGGSLTGNGLWIKGKSSTNNYYLPSGMFRVQVAKKFDTHKKK
;
A
#
# COMPACT_ATOMS: atom_id res chain seq x y z
N MET A 1 -12.01 7.54 -0.98
CA MET A 1 -11.40 8.17 0.20
C MET A 1 -11.81 7.36 1.41
N ASN A 2 -10.88 6.98 2.27
CA ASN A 2 -11.16 6.23 3.49
C ASN A 2 -11.06 7.20 4.67
N VAL A 3 -11.90 7.00 5.67
CA VAL A 3 -11.76 7.65 6.98
C VAL A 3 -11.35 6.60 7.97
N GLY A 4 -10.42 6.94 8.84
CA GLY A 4 -9.91 6.00 9.80
C GLY A 4 -9.44 6.69 11.08
N PHE A 5 -9.13 5.89 12.05
CA PHE A 5 -8.47 6.32 13.28
C PHE A 5 -7.22 5.47 13.50
N GLY A 6 -6.26 6.04 14.20
CA GLY A 6 -5.02 5.36 14.54
C GLY A 6 -4.60 5.63 15.96
N VAL A 7 -3.98 4.66 16.58
CA VAL A 7 -3.37 4.77 17.90
C VAL A 7 -1.90 4.38 17.79
N THR A 8 -1.05 5.22 18.36
CA THR A 8 0.38 4.97 18.42
C THR A 8 0.85 4.92 19.87
N HIS A 9 1.55 3.86 20.21
CA HIS A 9 2.15 3.68 21.53
C HIS A 9 3.55 3.08 21.40
N HIS A 10 4.57 3.73 21.99
CA HIS A 10 5.97 3.31 21.89
C HIS A 10 6.40 2.95 20.45
N ASN A 11 6.64 1.67 20.19
CA ASN A 11 7.22 1.16 18.96
C ASN A 11 6.19 0.73 17.91
N TYR A 12 4.90 0.77 18.22
CA TYR A 12 3.83 0.31 17.34
C TYR A 12 2.78 1.38 17.09
N SER A 13 2.21 1.32 15.91
CA SER A 13 1.07 2.13 15.49
C SER A 13 0.06 1.24 14.78
N LEU A 14 -1.17 1.33 15.22
CA LEU A 14 -2.32 0.65 14.64
C LEU A 14 -3.20 1.67 13.95
N ASN A 15 -3.55 1.41 12.70
CA ASN A 15 -4.44 2.25 11.92
C ASN A 15 -5.55 1.39 11.31
N VAL A 16 -6.78 1.82 11.44
CA VAL A 16 -7.96 1.17 10.86
C VAL A 16 -8.71 2.20 10.06
N GLY A 17 -8.93 1.91 8.78
CA GLY A 17 -9.67 2.74 7.86
C GLY A 17 -10.85 2.00 7.24
N TYR A 18 -11.91 2.71 6.98
CA TYR A 18 -13.07 2.20 6.25
C TYR A 18 -13.46 3.16 5.14
N GLY A 19 -13.69 2.61 3.94
CA GLY A 19 -14.18 3.38 2.79
C GLY A 19 -15.65 3.74 2.95
N LEU A 20 -15.91 4.97 3.37
CA LEU A 20 -17.27 5.50 3.45
C LEU A 20 -17.67 6.07 2.09
N SER A 21 -18.69 5.49 1.48
CA SER A 21 -19.27 5.97 0.21
C SER A 21 -19.82 7.40 0.29
N ALA A 22 -20.17 7.87 1.49
CA ALA A 22 -20.68 9.22 1.74
C ALA A 22 -19.65 10.33 1.53
N ILE A 23 -18.35 10.02 1.65
CA ILE A 23 -17.25 11.00 1.51
C ILE A 23 -16.65 10.98 0.09
N ASN A 24 -17.07 10.03 -0.72
CA ASN A 24 -16.55 9.87 -2.07
C ASN A 24 -17.40 10.70 -3.05
N THR A 25 -16.94 11.92 -3.36
CA THR A 25 -17.66 12.93 -4.16
C THR A 25 -18.04 12.48 -5.58
N ASN A 26 -17.39 11.45 -6.11
CA ASN A 26 -17.59 10.96 -7.49
C ASN A 26 -18.32 9.60 -7.57
N THR A 27 -19.12 9.24 -6.57
CA THR A 27 -19.83 7.95 -6.56
C THR A 27 -20.86 7.78 -7.68
N LYS A 28 -21.43 8.89 -8.18
CA LYS A 28 -22.35 8.86 -9.33
C LYS A 28 -21.65 8.47 -10.64
N LEU A 29 -20.38 8.85 -10.81
CA LEU A 29 -19.59 8.60 -12.02
C LEU A 29 -18.79 7.31 -11.96
N LYS A 30 -18.15 7.04 -10.81
CA LYS A 30 -17.18 5.95 -10.62
C LYS A 30 -17.73 4.75 -9.84
N GLY A 31 -19.01 4.82 -9.42
CA GLY A 31 -19.62 3.80 -8.58
C GLY A 31 -19.18 3.89 -7.11
N LYS A 32 -19.66 2.95 -6.29
CA LYS A 32 -19.38 2.91 -4.85
C LYS A 32 -18.32 1.86 -4.56
N THR A 33 -17.12 2.29 -4.20
CA THR A 33 -16.10 1.40 -3.62
C THR A 33 -16.21 1.45 -2.11
N LYS A 34 -16.34 0.27 -1.49
CA LYS A 34 -16.25 0.07 -0.04
C LYS A 34 -14.96 -0.69 0.25
N GLY A 35 -14.35 -0.46 1.39
CA GLY A 35 -13.13 -1.21 1.71
C GLY A 35 -12.73 -1.08 3.16
N PHE A 36 -12.14 -2.14 3.66
CA PHE A 36 -11.48 -2.18 4.94
C PHE A 36 -9.97 -2.06 4.70
N ASP A 37 -9.32 -1.21 5.47
CA ASP A 37 -7.88 -0.96 5.46
C ASP A 37 -7.37 -1.07 6.89
N PHE A 38 -6.49 -2.03 7.12
CA PHE A 38 -5.82 -2.23 8.39
C PHE A 38 -4.32 -2.14 8.18
N GLN A 39 -3.65 -1.33 8.97
CA GLN A 39 -2.21 -1.18 8.93
C GLN A 39 -1.64 -1.21 10.34
N PHE A 40 -0.60 -2.01 10.49
CA PHE A 40 0.15 -2.10 11.71
C PHE A 40 1.63 -1.84 11.43
N HIS A 41 2.18 -0.84 12.10
CA HIS A 41 3.58 -0.45 12.01
C HIS A 41 4.26 -0.80 13.31
N LEU A 42 5.30 -1.59 13.26
CA LEU A 42 6.12 -1.98 14.40
C LEU A 42 7.58 -1.61 14.11
N TYR A 43 8.08 -0.59 14.78
CA TYR A 43 9.44 -0.08 14.56
C TYR A 43 10.29 -0.20 15.84
N PRO A 44 10.60 -1.45 16.30
CA PRO A 44 11.47 -1.67 17.44
C PRO A 44 12.92 -1.48 17.03
N HIS A 45 13.69 -0.92 17.92
CA HIS A 45 15.13 -0.70 17.78
C HIS A 45 15.65 -0.63 16.32
N LYS A 46 16.16 -1.71 15.74
CA LYS A 46 16.82 -1.75 14.42
C LYS A 46 15.93 -2.28 13.30
N TRP A 47 14.62 -2.37 13.51
CA TRP A 47 13.70 -2.91 12.52
C TRP A 47 12.57 -1.95 12.17
N ALA A 48 12.18 -1.98 10.92
CA ALA A 48 10.95 -1.38 10.42
C ALA A 48 10.08 -2.53 9.87
N VAL A 49 9.00 -2.84 10.58
CA VAL A 49 8.05 -3.88 10.19
C VAL A 49 6.71 -3.24 9.93
N ASP A 50 6.18 -3.49 8.74
CA ASP A 50 4.86 -3.04 8.31
C ASP A 50 4.01 -4.25 7.97
N LEU A 51 2.79 -4.30 8.49
CA LEU A 51 1.76 -5.25 8.14
C LEU A 51 0.56 -4.49 7.61
N MET A 52 0.01 -4.94 6.49
CA MET A 52 -1.18 -4.36 5.89
C MET A 52 -2.19 -5.43 5.49
N LEU A 53 -3.46 -5.14 5.70
CA LEU A 53 -4.60 -5.91 5.20
C LEU A 53 -5.59 -4.95 4.54
N VAL A 54 -5.78 -5.11 3.23
CA VAL A 54 -6.65 -4.24 2.43
C VAL A 54 -7.69 -5.09 1.72
N MET A 55 -8.95 -4.75 1.89
CA MET A 55 -10.08 -5.52 1.35
C MET A 55 -11.12 -4.60 0.68
N PRO A 56 -10.84 -4.02 -0.49
CA PRO A 56 -11.81 -3.24 -1.24
C PRO A 56 -12.82 -4.13 -1.96
N LYS A 57 -14.02 -3.59 -2.11
CA LYS A 57 -15.10 -4.13 -2.94
C LYS A 57 -15.69 -3.03 -3.81
N GLY A 58 -15.89 -3.34 -5.08
CA GLY A 58 -16.34 -2.41 -6.10
C GLY A 58 -15.18 -1.69 -6.76
N MET A 59 -15.01 -1.93 -8.06
CA MET A 59 -13.95 -1.35 -8.88
C MET A 59 -14.51 -0.75 -10.15
N TYR A 60 -13.80 0.19 -10.74
CA TYR A 60 -14.15 0.74 -12.05
C TYR A 60 -12.94 0.68 -12.98
N ILE A 61 -13.20 0.70 -14.28
CA ILE A 61 -12.18 0.74 -15.32
C ILE A 61 -12.00 2.18 -15.79
N ASP A 62 -10.75 2.61 -15.85
CA ASP A 62 -10.31 3.88 -16.44
C ASP A 62 -9.49 3.59 -17.70
N PRO A 63 -9.67 4.32 -18.79
CA PRO A 63 -10.48 5.52 -18.99
C PRO A 63 -11.97 5.25 -19.19
N LYS A 64 -12.77 6.33 -19.19
CA LYS A 64 -14.19 6.28 -19.57
C LYS A 64 -14.36 5.64 -20.95
N GLY A 65 -15.49 4.98 -21.15
CA GLY A 65 -15.80 4.27 -22.40
C GLY A 65 -15.19 2.90 -22.51
N TYR A 66 -14.17 2.60 -21.73
CA TYR A 66 -13.50 1.31 -21.78
C TYR A 66 -14.34 0.24 -21.04
N GLY A 67 -14.67 -0.84 -21.72
CA GLY A 67 -15.43 -1.96 -21.17
C GLY A 67 -16.97 -1.87 -21.27
N ASN A 68 -17.57 -0.69 -21.34
CA ASN A 68 -19.03 -0.50 -21.49
C ASN A 68 -19.48 0.04 -22.86
N GLY A 69 -18.55 0.60 -23.64
CA GLY A 69 -18.83 1.20 -24.93
C GLY A 69 -19.54 2.55 -24.87
N ASN A 70 -19.69 3.17 -23.69
CA ASN A 70 -20.22 4.51 -23.51
C ASN A 70 -19.05 5.47 -23.20
N PRO A 71 -18.66 6.36 -24.15
CA PRO A 71 -17.48 7.25 -23.97
C PRO A 71 -17.56 8.18 -22.76
N SER A 72 -18.76 8.43 -22.26
CA SER A 72 -18.98 9.36 -21.14
C SER A 72 -19.04 8.69 -19.78
N ALA A 73 -19.03 7.34 -19.70
CA ALA A 73 -19.21 6.60 -18.47
C ALA A 73 -18.03 5.69 -18.14
N TYR A 74 -17.77 5.53 -16.84
CA TYR A 74 -16.88 4.47 -16.36
C TYR A 74 -17.62 3.12 -16.32
N TYR A 75 -16.90 2.03 -16.59
CA TYR A 75 -17.42 0.68 -16.38
C TYR A 75 -17.18 0.28 -14.93
N PHE A 76 -18.28 0.17 -14.16
CA PHE A 76 -18.23 -0.14 -12.75
C PHE A 76 -18.65 -1.58 -12.46
N ARG A 77 -17.89 -2.26 -11.61
CA ARG A 77 -18.10 -3.65 -11.15
C ARG A 77 -18.21 -3.67 -9.62
N SER A 78 -19.43 -3.68 -9.10
CA SER A 78 -19.71 -3.73 -7.66
C SER A 78 -19.38 -5.08 -7.02
N ASP A 79 -19.28 -6.13 -7.83
CA ASP A 79 -19.01 -7.50 -7.43
C ASP A 79 -17.52 -7.79 -7.21
N ILE A 80 -16.62 -7.06 -7.88
CA ILE A 80 -15.20 -7.32 -7.76
C ILE A 80 -14.72 -7.04 -6.33
N LYS A 81 -14.07 -8.06 -5.76
CA LYS A 81 -13.47 -8.05 -4.43
C LYS A 81 -11.96 -8.27 -4.54
N GLU A 82 -11.20 -7.44 -3.88
CA GLU A 82 -9.78 -7.65 -3.68
C GLU A 82 -9.51 -7.97 -2.20
N ARG A 83 -8.51 -8.79 -1.95
CA ARG A 83 -7.91 -9.01 -0.64
C ARG A 83 -6.41 -8.98 -0.80
N LEU A 84 -5.75 -8.17 -0.02
CA LEU A 84 -4.30 -8.05 -0.02
C LEU A 84 -3.79 -8.06 1.42
N LEU A 85 -2.99 -9.07 1.74
CA LEU A 85 -2.18 -9.16 2.95
C LEU A 85 -0.73 -8.91 2.57
N GLY A 86 -0.08 -7.98 3.23
CA GLY A 86 1.32 -7.64 3.02
C GLY A 86 2.08 -7.58 4.34
N VAL A 87 3.29 -8.10 4.34
CA VAL A 87 4.26 -7.96 5.42
C VAL A 87 5.58 -7.51 4.82
N ALA A 88 6.15 -6.45 5.37
CA ALA A 88 7.47 -5.95 5.01
C ALA A 88 8.31 -5.80 6.28
N ALA A 89 9.54 -6.33 6.28
CA ALA A 89 10.44 -6.26 7.42
C ALA A 89 11.84 -5.87 6.95
N TYR A 90 12.32 -4.70 7.39
CA TYR A 90 13.62 -4.16 7.01
C TYR A 90 14.43 -3.77 8.23
N LYS A 91 15.70 -4.15 8.22
CA LYS A 91 16.67 -3.71 9.20
C LYS A 91 17.13 -2.28 8.90
N VAL A 92 17.25 -1.46 9.95
CA VAL A 92 17.63 -0.05 9.92
C VAL A 92 18.90 0.12 10.78
N PRO A 93 20.11 -0.09 10.22
CA PRO A 93 21.34 -0.08 11.01
C PRO A 93 21.63 1.25 11.72
N ASN A 94 21.36 2.38 11.05
CA ASN A 94 21.66 3.72 11.59
C ASN A 94 20.51 4.31 12.44
N LYS A 95 19.83 3.48 13.22
CA LYS A 95 18.68 3.89 14.04
C LYS A 95 19.00 4.98 15.08
N GLU A 96 20.23 5.11 15.49
CA GLU A 96 20.68 6.13 16.46
C GLU A 96 20.56 7.56 15.91
N LYS A 97 20.62 7.69 14.58
CA LYS A 97 20.55 9.00 13.91
C LYS A 97 19.30 9.15 13.05
N PHE A 98 18.83 8.05 12.45
CA PHE A 98 17.68 8.03 11.54
C PHE A 98 16.46 7.35 12.20
N SER A 99 15.28 7.98 12.11
CA SER A 99 14.03 7.46 12.66
C SER A 99 12.89 7.48 11.66
N TYR A 100 12.38 6.31 11.29
CA TYR A 100 11.09 6.19 10.62
C TYR A 100 9.93 6.67 11.48
N ARG A 101 10.02 6.50 12.81
CA ARG A 101 8.98 6.89 13.74
C ARG A 101 8.73 8.40 13.74
N ALA A 102 9.78 9.18 13.57
CA ALA A 102 9.66 10.63 13.50
C ALA A 102 8.87 11.12 12.28
N ALA A 103 9.02 10.45 11.13
CA ALA A 103 8.45 10.91 9.87
C ALA A 103 7.09 10.25 9.55
N ILE A 104 6.92 8.96 9.84
CA ILE A 104 5.75 8.18 9.41
C ILE A 104 4.72 8.05 10.54
N VAL A 105 5.19 7.80 11.77
CA VAL A 105 4.32 7.55 12.93
C VAL A 105 4.17 8.79 13.82
N GLN A 106 5.09 9.74 13.71
CA GLN A 106 5.12 11.03 14.41
C GLN A 106 5.13 10.96 15.94
N ASN A 107 5.66 9.90 16.52
CA ASN A 107 5.83 9.74 17.97
C ASN A 107 7.28 9.88 18.44
N GLU A 108 8.19 10.26 17.56
CA GLU A 108 9.57 10.68 17.84
C GLU A 108 9.87 12.03 17.21
N TRP A 109 10.99 12.60 17.57
CA TRP A 109 11.46 13.88 17.02
C TRP A 109 12.92 13.74 16.58
N GLN A 110 13.16 13.66 15.28
CA GLN A 110 14.48 13.67 14.67
C GLN A 110 14.93 15.13 14.49
N LYS A 111 15.94 15.55 15.22
CA LYS A 111 16.41 16.97 15.27
C LYS A 111 17.52 17.29 14.28
N LYS A 112 18.12 16.27 13.65
CA LYS A 112 19.24 16.42 12.69
C LYS A 112 18.96 15.55 11.46
N SER A 113 19.41 16.03 10.31
CA SER A 113 19.37 15.25 9.08
C SER A 113 20.18 13.97 9.21
N ALA A 114 19.62 12.86 8.78
CA ALA A 114 20.28 11.55 8.78
C ALA A 114 19.58 10.59 7.81
N GLY A 115 20.29 9.54 7.44
CA GLY A 115 19.76 8.45 6.63
C GLY A 115 20.25 7.09 7.10
N SER A 116 19.68 6.04 6.55
CA SER A 116 20.06 4.65 6.79
C SER A 116 19.88 3.82 5.54
N VAL A 117 20.78 2.89 5.30
CA VAL A 117 20.53 1.75 4.42
C VAL A 117 19.42 0.90 5.05
N LEU A 118 18.64 0.25 4.21
CA LEU A 118 17.58 -0.66 4.58
C LEU A 118 17.83 -1.98 3.88
N TYR A 119 17.71 -3.10 4.59
CA TYR A 119 17.78 -4.41 3.98
C TYR A 119 16.89 -5.40 4.72
N GLY A 120 16.24 -6.27 3.96
CA GLY A 120 15.24 -7.16 4.52
C GLY A 120 14.44 -7.85 3.43
N GLY A 121 13.13 -7.91 3.58
CA GLY A 121 12.27 -8.52 2.59
C GLY A 121 10.79 -8.26 2.82
N GLU A 122 10.01 -8.77 1.86
CA GLU A 122 8.56 -8.63 1.83
C GLU A 122 7.89 -9.94 1.48
N LEU A 123 6.66 -10.06 1.95
CA LEU A 123 5.74 -11.12 1.60
C LEU A 123 4.37 -10.49 1.31
N TYR A 124 3.76 -10.90 0.20
CA TYR A 124 2.38 -10.54 -0.14
C TYR A 124 1.57 -11.76 -0.51
N TYR A 125 0.33 -11.77 -0.08
CA TYR A 125 -0.70 -12.66 -0.57
C TYR A 125 -1.89 -11.83 -1.00
N GLY A 126 -2.31 -12.00 -2.26
CA GLY A 126 -3.44 -11.26 -2.79
C GLY A 126 -4.40 -12.10 -3.60
N SER A 127 -5.65 -11.65 -3.67
CA SER A 127 -6.65 -12.21 -4.55
C SER A 127 -7.57 -11.13 -5.09
N LEU A 128 -7.90 -11.25 -6.38
CA LEU A 128 -8.90 -10.46 -7.08
C LEU A 128 -9.96 -11.42 -7.62
N GLN A 129 -11.24 -11.20 -7.32
CA GLN A 129 -12.34 -12.09 -7.68
C GLN A 129 -13.59 -11.29 -8.07
N GLY A 130 -14.23 -11.69 -9.17
CA GLY A 130 -15.58 -11.24 -9.57
C GLY A 130 -16.59 -12.39 -9.57
N ASP A 131 -17.86 -12.05 -9.59
CA ASP A 131 -18.97 -13.02 -9.75
C ASP A 131 -19.10 -13.45 -11.23
N SER A 132 -18.45 -12.75 -12.14
CA SER A 132 -18.28 -13.08 -13.57
C SER A 132 -16.85 -12.77 -14.00
N ALA A 133 -16.54 -12.94 -15.30
CA ALA A 133 -15.21 -12.67 -15.85
C ALA A 133 -14.73 -11.27 -15.47
N LEU A 134 -13.45 -11.16 -15.04
CA LEU A 134 -12.82 -9.89 -14.65
C LEU A 134 -12.70 -8.95 -15.85
N VAL A 135 -12.40 -9.49 -17.04
CA VAL A 135 -12.37 -8.72 -18.29
C VAL A 135 -13.80 -8.54 -18.79
N PRO A 136 -14.24 -7.30 -19.04
CA PRO A 136 -15.58 -7.02 -19.57
C PRO A 136 -15.86 -7.69 -20.91
N SER A 137 -17.05 -8.24 -21.12
CA SER A 137 -17.41 -9.02 -22.31
C SER A 137 -17.15 -8.27 -23.62
N LYS A 138 -17.39 -6.96 -23.66
CA LYS A 138 -17.20 -6.13 -24.86
C LYS A 138 -15.75 -6.01 -25.35
N ILE A 139 -14.79 -6.28 -24.48
CA ILE A 139 -13.36 -6.15 -24.80
C ILE A 139 -12.61 -7.48 -24.67
N GLN A 140 -13.28 -8.58 -24.33
CA GLN A 140 -12.66 -9.89 -24.09
C GLN A 140 -11.82 -10.39 -25.26
N ALA A 141 -12.25 -10.14 -26.49
CA ALA A 141 -11.55 -10.60 -27.70
C ALA A 141 -10.09 -10.10 -27.81
N GLY A 142 -9.76 -8.97 -27.17
CA GLY A 142 -8.42 -8.42 -27.16
C GLY A 142 -7.54 -8.87 -25.97
N PHE A 143 -8.07 -9.74 -25.09
CA PHE A 143 -7.39 -10.13 -23.85
C PHE A 143 -7.23 -11.63 -23.72
N PRO A 144 -6.00 -12.14 -23.58
CA PRO A 144 -5.76 -13.57 -23.28
C PRO A 144 -6.40 -14.03 -21.95
N GLN A 145 -6.76 -13.09 -21.05
CA GLN A 145 -7.44 -13.31 -19.78
C GLN A 145 -8.97 -13.39 -19.91
N ALA A 146 -9.51 -13.44 -21.14
CA ALA A 146 -10.93 -13.61 -21.37
C ALA A 146 -11.49 -14.80 -20.59
N GLY A 147 -12.58 -14.58 -19.84
CA GLY A 147 -13.21 -15.61 -19.01
C GLY A 147 -12.57 -15.82 -17.62
N MET A 148 -11.43 -15.19 -17.28
CA MET A 148 -10.86 -15.29 -15.95
C MET A 148 -11.79 -14.66 -14.91
N THR A 149 -12.16 -15.42 -13.87
CA THR A 149 -13.07 -14.95 -12.80
C THR A 149 -12.32 -14.62 -11.51
N LYS A 150 -11.13 -15.19 -11.33
CA LYS A 150 -10.32 -15.00 -10.13
C LYS A 150 -8.83 -15.05 -10.43
N MET A 151 -8.08 -14.22 -9.74
CA MET A 151 -6.62 -14.28 -9.68
C MET A 151 -6.19 -14.34 -8.22
N ARG A 152 -5.25 -15.22 -7.91
CA ARG A 152 -4.56 -15.31 -6.60
C ARG A 152 -3.08 -15.23 -6.84
N TYR A 153 -2.37 -14.57 -5.93
CA TYR A 153 -0.91 -14.53 -6.01
C TYR A 153 -0.28 -14.58 -4.62
N PHE A 154 0.87 -15.21 -4.57
CA PHE A 154 1.80 -15.17 -3.46
C PHE A 154 3.12 -14.61 -3.98
N SER A 155 3.71 -13.66 -3.27
CA SER A 155 4.93 -12.97 -3.68
C SER A 155 5.84 -12.81 -2.47
N VAL A 156 7.10 -13.23 -2.57
CA VAL A 156 8.07 -13.14 -1.49
C VAL A 156 9.45 -12.85 -2.05
N GLY A 157 10.22 -12.01 -1.37
CA GLY A 157 11.60 -11.77 -1.79
C GLY A 157 12.35 -10.78 -0.93
N PRO A 158 13.68 -10.79 -1.06
CA PRO A 158 14.56 -9.84 -0.41
C PRO A 158 14.54 -8.48 -1.07
N GLY A 159 14.94 -7.46 -0.30
CA GLY A 159 15.07 -6.10 -0.80
C GLY A 159 16.14 -5.30 -0.07
N ILE A 160 16.60 -4.27 -0.75
CA ILE A 160 17.55 -3.29 -0.26
C ILE A 160 17.12 -1.89 -0.67
N GLY A 161 17.43 -0.91 0.16
CA GLY A 161 17.08 0.46 -0.13
C GLY A 161 17.80 1.47 0.75
N TYR A 162 17.37 2.70 0.62
CA TYR A 162 17.87 3.80 1.43
C TYR A 162 16.75 4.73 1.85
N ALA A 163 16.85 5.23 3.06
CA ALA A 163 15.97 6.26 3.59
C ALA A 163 16.79 7.42 4.13
N PHE A 164 16.28 8.63 3.90
CA PHE A 164 16.91 9.85 4.37
C PHE A 164 15.85 10.84 4.87
N THR A 165 16.13 11.48 6.00
CA THR A 165 15.34 12.60 6.51
C THR A 165 16.19 13.86 6.52
N LEU A 166 15.78 14.87 5.75
CA LEU A 166 16.28 16.23 5.84
C LEU A 166 15.53 16.95 6.96
N VAL A 167 16.27 17.63 7.84
CA VAL A 167 15.70 18.41 8.95
C VAL A 167 16.17 19.85 8.84
N ALA A 168 15.21 20.78 8.84
CA ALA A 168 15.44 22.22 8.88
C ALA A 168 14.94 22.79 10.22
N ASN A 169 15.73 23.71 10.80
CA ASN A 169 15.41 24.40 12.07
C ASN A 169 14.99 23.46 13.21
N LYS A 170 15.50 22.21 13.22
CA LYS A 170 15.18 21.14 14.18
C LYS A 170 13.72 20.64 14.15
N HIS A 171 12.82 21.35 13.53
CA HIS A 171 11.37 21.09 13.56
C HIS A 171 10.79 20.61 12.23
N PHE A 172 11.15 21.24 11.13
CA PHE A 172 10.65 20.86 9.81
C PHE A 172 11.42 19.69 9.26
N TYR A 173 10.71 18.74 8.67
CA TYR A 173 11.36 17.58 8.06
C TYR A 173 10.77 17.25 6.68
N PHE A 174 11.63 16.69 5.84
CA PHE A 174 11.25 15.96 4.64
C PHE A 174 11.98 14.61 4.65
N MET A 175 11.24 13.52 4.56
CA MET A 175 11.76 12.15 4.52
C MET A 175 11.44 11.53 3.17
N ALA A 176 12.40 10.85 2.58
CA ALA A 176 12.22 9.98 1.42
C ALA A 176 12.90 8.63 1.66
N SER A 177 12.26 7.57 1.24
CA SER A 177 12.75 6.20 1.30
C SER A 177 12.37 5.46 0.05
N LEU A 178 13.33 4.79 -0.58
CA LEU A 178 13.12 3.93 -1.74
C LEU A 178 13.76 2.57 -1.46
N ILE A 179 12.99 1.51 -1.65
CA ILE A 179 13.45 0.12 -1.49
C ILE A 179 13.11 -0.61 -2.78
N GLY A 180 14.11 -1.26 -3.38
CA GLY A 180 13.95 -2.19 -4.49
C GLY A 180 14.01 -3.64 -3.98
N ASN A 181 13.13 -4.49 -4.51
CA ASN A 181 13.06 -5.90 -4.17
C ASN A 181 13.08 -6.76 -5.43
N ILE A 182 13.56 -8.00 -5.29
CA ILE A 182 13.42 -9.06 -6.30
C ILE A 182 12.57 -10.14 -5.67
N LYS A 183 11.45 -10.49 -6.29
CA LYS A 183 10.44 -11.38 -5.72
C LYS A 183 10.19 -12.61 -6.56
N LEU A 184 10.07 -13.75 -5.90
CA LEU A 184 9.46 -14.96 -6.42
C LEU A 184 7.94 -14.79 -6.31
N ASN A 185 7.25 -14.92 -7.43
CA ASN A 185 5.81 -14.78 -7.55
C ASN A 185 5.19 -16.11 -7.99
N MET A 186 4.15 -16.55 -7.31
CA MET A 186 3.31 -17.69 -7.67
C MET A 186 1.92 -17.15 -7.93
N VAL A 187 1.45 -17.26 -9.18
CA VAL A 187 0.15 -16.73 -9.63
C VAL A 187 -0.74 -17.90 -10.04
N THR A 188 -1.99 -17.85 -9.60
CA THR A 188 -3.05 -18.76 -10.05
C THR A 188 -4.16 -17.94 -10.67
N GLU A 189 -4.47 -18.22 -11.93
CA GLU A 189 -5.55 -17.64 -12.71
C GLU A 189 -6.65 -18.68 -12.85
N SER A 190 -7.87 -18.36 -12.39
CA SER A 190 -9.01 -19.30 -12.38
C SER A 190 -9.99 -18.95 -13.50
N PHE A 191 -10.28 -19.92 -14.32
CA PHE A 191 -11.23 -19.88 -15.44
C PHE A 191 -12.33 -20.93 -15.23
N PRO A 192 -13.46 -20.85 -15.95
CA PRO A 192 -14.46 -21.92 -15.94
C PRO A 192 -13.91 -23.28 -16.36
N SER A 193 -12.86 -23.30 -17.18
CA SER A 193 -12.17 -24.51 -17.65
C SER A 193 -11.14 -25.07 -16.66
N GLY A 194 -10.86 -24.37 -15.57
CA GLY A 194 -9.88 -24.77 -14.55
C GLY A 194 -8.85 -23.71 -14.19
N ASP A 195 -7.98 -24.04 -13.28
CA ASP A 195 -6.92 -23.16 -12.78
C ASP A 195 -5.64 -23.30 -13.61
N ILE A 196 -5.05 -22.16 -13.98
CA ILE A 196 -3.74 -22.08 -14.63
C ILE A 196 -2.75 -21.44 -13.66
N LYS A 197 -1.57 -22.03 -13.50
CA LYS A 197 -0.54 -21.57 -12.56
C LYS A 197 0.72 -21.10 -13.29
N ASN A 198 1.35 -20.08 -12.74
CA ASN A 198 2.65 -19.59 -13.19
C ASN A 198 3.54 -19.24 -12.01
N THR A 199 4.84 -19.48 -12.17
CA THR A 199 5.87 -19.01 -11.23
C THR A 199 6.85 -18.12 -11.99
N SER A 200 7.18 -16.98 -11.42
CA SER A 200 8.03 -15.98 -12.07
C SER A 200 8.86 -15.21 -11.05
N ILE A 201 9.93 -14.61 -11.52
CA ILE A 201 10.72 -13.63 -10.75
C ILE A 201 10.46 -12.26 -11.37
N ALA A 202 10.18 -11.28 -10.54
CA ALA A 202 9.96 -9.91 -10.97
C ALA A 202 10.40 -8.89 -9.90
N PRO A 203 10.75 -7.66 -10.31
CA PRO A 203 11.07 -6.60 -9.37
C PRO A 203 9.82 -6.08 -8.66
N SER A 204 10.02 -5.40 -7.55
CA SER A 204 9.03 -4.53 -6.90
C SER A 204 9.73 -3.37 -6.23
N ALA A 205 8.97 -2.32 -5.93
CA ALA A 205 9.51 -1.14 -5.28
C ALA A 205 8.55 -0.60 -4.21
N ILE A 206 9.12 -0.15 -3.09
CA ILE A 206 8.40 0.62 -2.07
C ILE A 206 8.94 2.03 -2.05
N LEU A 207 8.07 3.00 -2.17
CA LEU A 207 8.34 4.41 -1.95
C LEU A 207 7.62 4.86 -0.67
N LYS A 208 8.36 5.48 0.26
CA LYS A 208 7.75 6.20 1.39
C LYS A 208 8.28 7.61 1.41
N THR A 209 7.39 8.57 1.53
CA THR A 209 7.76 9.98 1.73
C THR A 209 6.98 10.57 2.89
N GLY A 210 7.55 11.56 3.55
CA GLY A 210 6.89 12.29 4.62
C GLY A 210 7.40 13.72 4.70
N ILE A 211 6.51 14.65 4.95
CA ILE A 211 6.84 16.05 5.18
C ILE A 211 6.04 16.56 6.36
N GLY A 212 6.64 17.42 7.17
CA GLY A 212 5.90 17.97 8.29
C GLY A 212 6.74 18.77 9.28
N TYR A 213 6.11 18.99 10.41
CA TYR A 213 6.64 19.71 11.57
C TYR A 213 6.56 18.83 12.81
N ASN A 214 7.63 18.75 13.57
CA ASN A 214 7.72 18.04 14.83
C ASN A 214 8.16 18.96 15.96
N SER A 215 7.50 18.85 17.11
CA SER A 215 7.89 19.50 18.37
C SER A 215 7.69 18.55 19.55
N ASP A 216 7.96 19.02 20.77
CA ASP A 216 7.76 18.25 21.99
C ASP A 216 6.27 17.85 22.17
N ASN A 217 5.35 18.79 21.90
CA ASN A 217 3.93 18.63 22.19
C ASN A 217 3.09 18.28 20.98
N TRP A 218 3.46 18.76 19.77
CA TRP A 218 2.64 18.65 18.57
C TRP A 218 3.45 18.16 17.37
N SER A 219 2.79 17.43 16.52
CA SER A 219 3.31 17.06 15.20
C SER A 219 2.23 17.23 14.15
N PHE A 220 2.61 17.80 13.01
CA PHE A 220 1.77 17.97 11.84
C PHE A 220 2.50 17.39 10.63
N GLY A 221 1.83 16.64 9.79
CA GLY A 221 2.50 16.13 8.60
C GLY A 221 1.61 15.42 7.62
N GLY A 222 2.19 15.25 6.44
CA GLY A 222 1.67 14.41 5.38
C GLY A 222 2.65 13.30 5.05
N SER A 223 2.16 12.13 4.73
CA SER A 223 2.96 11.02 4.26
C SER A 223 2.31 10.32 3.08
N LEU A 224 3.14 9.83 2.16
CA LEU A 224 2.77 8.98 1.06
C LEU A 224 3.54 7.67 1.17
N THR A 225 2.84 6.55 1.11
CA THR A 225 3.43 5.22 0.95
C THR A 225 2.90 4.62 -0.34
N GLY A 226 3.78 4.20 -1.23
CA GLY A 226 3.45 3.54 -2.48
C GLY A 226 4.21 2.22 -2.59
N ASN A 227 3.54 1.19 -3.08
CA ASN A 227 4.12 -0.09 -3.39
C ASN A 227 3.72 -0.49 -4.80
N GLY A 228 4.69 -0.82 -5.64
CA GLY A 228 4.49 -1.34 -6.98
C GLY A 228 4.95 -2.80 -7.05
N LEU A 229 4.01 -3.70 -7.31
CA LEU A 229 4.26 -5.12 -7.46
C LEU A 229 4.02 -5.54 -8.91
N TRP A 230 5.03 -6.13 -9.55
CA TRP A 230 4.92 -6.76 -10.88
C TRP A 230 4.84 -8.27 -10.70
N ILE A 231 3.79 -8.87 -11.24
CA ILE A 231 3.59 -10.33 -11.26
C ILE A 231 3.22 -10.77 -12.66
N LYS A 232 3.57 -12.00 -13.04
CA LYS A 232 3.29 -12.55 -14.35
C LYS A 232 2.35 -13.74 -14.24
N GLY A 233 1.18 -13.64 -14.88
CA GLY A 233 0.28 -14.77 -15.08
C GLY A 233 0.73 -15.65 -16.23
N LYS A 234 0.12 -16.82 -16.37
CA LYS A 234 0.37 -17.74 -17.49
C LYS A 234 -0.36 -17.31 -18.75
N SER A 235 -1.58 -16.79 -18.59
CA SER A 235 -2.40 -16.29 -19.69
C SER A 235 -1.96 -14.93 -20.22
N SER A 236 -1.17 -14.18 -19.44
CA SER A 236 -0.75 -12.83 -19.81
C SER A 236 0.58 -12.80 -20.55
N THR A 237 0.66 -12.06 -21.66
CA THR A 237 1.92 -11.77 -22.36
C THR A 237 2.76 -10.76 -21.56
N ASN A 238 2.12 -9.82 -20.88
CA ASN A 238 2.75 -8.78 -20.06
C ASN A 238 2.60 -9.08 -18.58
N ASN A 239 3.41 -8.42 -17.76
CA ASN A 239 3.23 -8.45 -16.30
C ASN A 239 1.95 -7.71 -15.88
N TYR A 240 1.27 -8.22 -14.89
CA TYR A 240 0.30 -7.44 -14.13
C TYR A 240 1.06 -6.47 -13.23
N TYR A 241 0.67 -5.21 -13.27
CA TYR A 241 1.16 -4.20 -12.33
C TYR A 241 0.07 -3.94 -11.28
N LEU A 242 0.40 -4.21 -10.03
CA LEU A 242 -0.48 -4.08 -8.88
C LEU A 242 0.03 -2.95 -7.98
N PRO A 243 -0.36 -1.70 -8.26
CA PRO A 243 -0.02 -0.59 -7.38
C PRO A 243 -0.89 -0.62 -6.13
N SER A 244 -0.29 -0.38 -4.99
CA SER A 244 -1.00 -0.04 -3.77
C SER A 244 -0.37 1.18 -3.15
N GLY A 245 -1.19 2.04 -2.54
CA GLY A 245 -0.65 3.25 -1.95
C GLY A 245 -1.63 3.95 -1.03
N MET A 246 -1.06 4.75 -0.14
CA MET A 246 -1.82 5.54 0.81
C MET A 246 -1.21 6.92 0.97
N PHE A 247 -2.05 7.92 0.90
CA PHE A 247 -1.74 9.27 1.34
C PHE A 247 -2.41 9.52 2.68
N ARG A 248 -1.66 10.06 3.63
CA ARG A 248 -2.14 10.38 4.97
C ARG A 248 -1.78 11.82 5.34
N VAL A 249 -2.73 12.55 5.88
CA VAL A 249 -2.50 13.80 6.63
C VAL A 249 -2.81 13.51 8.08
N GLN A 250 -1.93 13.93 8.97
CA GLN A 250 -2.07 13.65 10.40
C GLN A 250 -1.66 14.84 11.26
N VAL A 251 -2.34 14.93 12.38
CA VAL A 251 -2.05 15.84 13.49
C VAL A 251 -1.95 14.97 14.73
N ALA A 252 -0.85 15.06 15.44
CA ALA A 252 -0.65 14.30 16.66
C ALA A 252 -0.31 15.23 17.83
N LYS A 253 -0.99 15.05 18.96
CA LYS A 253 -0.63 15.64 20.24
C LYS A 253 0.12 14.59 21.05
N LYS A 254 1.29 14.95 21.55
CA LYS A 254 2.14 14.08 22.38
C LYS A 254 1.83 14.34 23.85
N PHE A 255 1.63 13.28 24.59
CA PHE A 255 1.39 13.35 26.05
C PHE A 255 2.56 12.67 26.76
N ASP A 256 3.14 13.34 27.73
CA ASP A 256 4.10 12.73 28.65
C ASP A 256 3.37 11.74 29.54
N THR A 257 3.64 10.45 29.34
CA THR A 257 3.09 9.36 30.17
C THR A 257 3.93 9.09 31.43
N HIS A 258 5.09 9.69 31.53
CA HIS A 258 5.92 9.65 32.74
C HIS A 258 5.58 10.83 33.65
N LYS A 259 4.64 10.66 34.55
CA LYS A 259 4.62 11.49 35.79
C LYS A 259 5.95 11.23 36.47
N LYS A 260 6.81 12.24 36.55
CA LYS A 260 7.92 12.25 37.52
C LYS A 260 7.32 11.98 38.88
N LYS A 261 7.67 10.83 39.50
CA LYS A 261 7.57 10.66 40.94
C LYS A 261 8.68 11.44 41.61
#